data_9bc9fe9e62b6879ef605793f039e77a6
#
_entry.id   9bc9fe9e62b6879ef605793f039e77a6
#
_cell.length_a   1.000
_cell.length_b   1.000
_cell.length_c   1.000
_cell.angle_alpha   90.00
_cell.angle_beta   90.00
_cell.angle_gamma   90.00
#
_symmetry.space_group_name_H-M   'P 1'
#
loop_
_entity.id
_entity.type
_entity.pdbx_description
1 polymer ?
#
loop_
_entity_poly.entity_id
_entity_poly.type
_entity_poly.pdbx_seq_one_letter_code
_entity_poly.pdbx_strand_id
1 'polypeptide(L)'
;MLIDDVDRYIGLRRSLGFKLAKTARHLTAFARYAVDRGDTHVRRETATAWAAAVSSTPRSHQRRLQEIALFARFLYAEDREHEVPHHPRSPATRPAPYIYTPEELARMLDAAGNLRRQKPSPLRRHIYVMLIGLLASTGLRISEALNLRLDDLLPDGVLHIRQTKFNKSRLVPMHPSVVEALQAYLATRRRFAGMDDHVFLSVDAKPMSLRTAQSNFYVILRKADVGQNRSRRPRIHDLRHTFATRVLEQCAMRRDDVARDFVALATYLGHADIRHTYWYLEATPDLMADIAGAAEALIAGEVV
;
A
#
# COMPACT_ATOMS: atom_id res chain seq x y z
N MET A 1 6.99 35.39 4.90
CA MET A 1 6.25 34.77 6.07
C MET A 1 6.33 33.24 5.93
N LEU A 2 6.30 32.50 7.05
CA LEU A 2 6.40 31.03 7.03
C LEU A 2 5.42 30.32 6.08
N ILE A 3 4.25 30.89 5.84
CA ILE A 3 3.25 30.32 4.92
C ILE A 3 3.74 30.42 3.47
N ASP A 4 4.27 31.55 3.04
CA ASP A 4 4.80 31.75 1.71
C ASP A 4 6.04 30.86 1.47
N ASP A 5 6.84 30.65 2.51
CA ASP A 5 7.99 29.75 2.50
C ASP A 5 7.57 28.30 2.29
N VAL A 6 6.46 27.86 2.88
CA VAL A 6 5.88 26.54 2.62
C VAL A 6 5.52 26.40 1.15
N ASP A 7 4.85 27.41 0.57
CA ASP A 7 4.43 27.36 -0.83
C ASP A 7 5.64 27.33 -1.77
N ARG A 8 6.69 28.11 -1.48
CA ARG A 8 7.97 28.11 -2.20
C ARG A 8 8.65 26.75 -2.11
N TYR A 9 8.79 26.18 -0.92
CA TYR A 9 9.38 24.86 -0.72
C TYR A 9 8.61 23.75 -1.45
N ILE A 10 7.28 23.73 -1.31
CA ILE A 10 6.43 22.73 -1.95
C ILE A 10 6.45 22.90 -3.48
N GLY A 11 6.44 24.13 -3.98
CA GLY A 11 6.56 24.43 -5.41
C GLY A 11 7.87 23.87 -5.99
N LEU A 12 9.00 24.16 -5.35
CA LEU A 12 10.30 23.62 -5.76
C LEU A 12 10.34 22.09 -5.74
N ARG A 13 9.81 21.48 -4.69
CA ARG A 13 9.79 20.01 -4.60
C ARG A 13 8.86 19.36 -5.64
N ARG A 14 7.79 20.05 -6.02
CA ARG A 14 6.87 19.57 -7.08
C ARG A 14 7.50 19.69 -8.47
N SER A 15 8.27 20.75 -8.76
CA SER A 15 9.00 20.85 -10.02
C SER A 15 10.03 19.73 -10.20
N LEU A 16 10.53 19.16 -9.09
CA LEU A 16 11.38 17.97 -9.06
C LEU A 16 10.60 16.62 -9.12
N GLY A 17 9.29 16.65 -9.40
CA GLY A 17 8.46 15.46 -9.58
C GLY A 17 7.83 14.87 -8.30
N PHE A 18 7.96 15.52 -7.13
CA PHE A 18 7.35 15.03 -5.90
C PHE A 18 5.89 15.51 -5.77
N LYS A 19 4.92 14.62 -5.52
CA LYS A 19 3.50 14.97 -5.35
C LYS A 19 3.20 15.73 -4.05
N LEU A 20 3.81 15.38 -2.95
CA LEU A 20 3.79 15.99 -1.60
C LEU A 20 2.43 16.49 -1.06
N ALA A 21 1.28 15.92 -1.51
CA ALA A 21 -0.05 16.41 -1.12
C ALA A 21 -0.31 16.38 0.40
N LYS A 22 0.18 15.36 1.11
CA LYS A 22 0.05 15.28 2.58
C LYS A 22 1.03 16.20 3.27
N THR A 23 2.28 16.21 2.84
CA THR A 23 3.35 17.05 3.39
C THR A 23 2.98 18.53 3.26
N ALA A 24 2.44 18.96 2.11
CA ALA A 24 1.96 20.34 1.95
C ALA A 24 0.92 20.69 3.01
N ARG A 25 -0.12 19.89 3.19
CA ARG A 25 -1.15 20.13 4.24
C ARG A 25 -0.56 20.19 5.65
N HIS A 26 0.40 19.30 5.96
CA HIS A 26 1.03 19.29 7.28
C HIS A 26 1.87 20.53 7.49
N LEU A 27 2.69 20.92 6.51
CA LEU A 27 3.55 22.11 6.63
C LEU A 27 2.73 23.40 6.67
N THR A 28 1.66 23.52 5.86
CA THR A 28 0.76 24.68 5.93
C THR A 28 0.06 24.77 7.30
N ALA A 29 -0.38 23.63 7.87
CA ALA A 29 -0.99 23.61 9.20
C ALA A 29 0.04 23.96 10.29
N PHE A 30 1.28 23.50 10.18
CA PHE A 30 2.39 23.87 11.07
C PHE A 30 2.72 25.37 10.96
N ALA A 31 2.84 25.92 9.74
CA ALA A 31 3.18 27.31 9.53
C ALA A 31 2.11 28.25 10.13
N ARG A 32 0.82 27.92 9.96
CA ARG A 32 -0.27 28.65 10.62
C ARG A 32 -0.14 28.61 12.13
N TYR A 33 0.07 27.43 12.71
CA TYR A 33 0.24 27.27 14.16
C TYR A 33 1.43 28.09 14.70
N ALA A 34 2.54 28.16 13.95
CA ALA A 34 3.72 28.93 14.33
C ALA A 34 3.43 30.45 14.24
N VAL A 35 2.81 30.90 13.16
CA VAL A 35 2.41 32.32 13.01
C VAL A 35 1.42 32.75 14.08
N ASP A 36 0.44 31.93 14.45
CA ASP A 36 -0.54 32.22 15.50
C ASP A 36 0.14 32.36 16.88
N ARG A 37 1.36 31.85 17.06
CA ARG A 37 2.21 31.99 18.26
C ARG A 37 3.21 33.16 18.15
N GLY A 38 3.19 33.88 17.05
CA GLY A 38 4.10 35.01 16.81
C GLY A 38 5.47 34.59 16.24
N ASP A 39 5.65 33.34 15.85
CA ASP A 39 6.92 32.88 15.27
C ASP A 39 7.06 33.38 13.82
N THR A 40 8.16 34.03 13.52
CA THR A 40 8.57 34.42 12.17
C THR A 40 9.47 33.37 11.52
N HIS A 41 10.14 32.54 12.34
CA HIS A 41 11.06 31.47 11.92
C HIS A 41 10.60 30.12 12.49
N VAL A 42 11.10 29.03 11.93
CA VAL A 42 10.87 27.70 12.50
C VAL A 42 11.61 27.61 13.83
N ARG A 43 10.86 27.33 14.91
CA ARG A 43 11.41 27.11 16.25
C ARG A 43 11.24 25.62 16.61
N ARG A 44 12.26 25.03 17.26
CA ARG A 44 12.24 23.59 17.64
C ARG A 44 11.12 23.29 18.63
N GLU A 45 10.93 24.19 19.58
CA GLU A 45 9.88 24.06 20.60
C GLU A 45 8.49 24.05 19.95
N THR A 46 8.21 25.03 19.11
CA THR A 46 6.93 25.14 18.39
C THR A 46 6.67 23.94 17.49
N ALA A 47 7.70 23.45 16.78
CA ALA A 47 7.60 22.26 15.94
C ALA A 47 7.26 21.00 16.75
N THR A 48 7.92 20.84 17.91
CA THR A 48 7.70 19.69 18.81
C THR A 48 6.31 19.74 19.43
N ALA A 49 5.88 20.90 19.91
CA ALA A 49 4.54 21.12 20.49
C ALA A 49 3.43 20.84 19.46
N TRP A 50 3.57 21.38 18.24
CA TRP A 50 2.60 21.12 17.19
C TRP A 50 2.55 19.63 16.81
N ALA A 51 3.69 19.00 16.61
CA ALA A 51 3.76 17.58 16.26
C ALA A 51 3.13 16.70 17.35
N ALA A 52 3.31 17.03 18.63
CA ALA A 52 2.69 16.34 19.75
C ALA A 52 1.16 16.53 19.77
N ALA A 53 0.68 17.76 19.58
CA ALA A 53 -0.74 18.08 19.61
C ALA A 53 -1.56 17.38 18.52
N VAL A 54 -0.98 17.20 17.31
CA VAL A 54 -1.71 16.65 16.16
C VAL A 54 -1.42 15.18 15.87
N SER A 55 -0.60 14.52 16.69
CA SER A 55 -0.17 13.13 16.45
C SER A 55 -0.81 12.15 17.43
N SER A 56 -1.47 11.14 16.90
CA SER A 56 -2.07 10.07 17.70
C SER A 56 -1.12 8.91 18.03
N THR A 57 0.07 8.86 17.41
CA THR A 57 1.06 7.80 17.64
C THR A 57 2.49 8.34 17.58
N PRO A 58 3.46 7.71 18.31
CA PRO A 58 4.87 8.10 18.26
C PRO A 58 5.43 8.15 16.82
N ARG A 59 5.03 7.21 15.97
CA ARG A 59 5.43 7.16 14.56
C ARG A 59 4.88 8.34 13.76
N SER A 60 3.64 8.76 14.00
CA SER A 60 3.06 9.93 13.33
C SER A 60 3.72 11.21 13.79
N HIS A 61 4.04 11.32 15.08
CA HIS A 61 4.79 12.43 15.66
C HIS A 61 6.18 12.57 15.01
N GLN A 62 6.97 11.49 15.01
CA GLN A 62 8.29 11.46 14.39
C GLN A 62 8.23 11.85 12.90
N ARG A 63 7.26 11.34 12.16
CA ARG A 63 7.10 11.68 10.73
C ARG A 63 6.82 13.16 10.52
N ARG A 64 5.98 13.79 11.34
CA ARG A 64 5.71 15.23 11.25
C ARG A 64 6.93 16.06 11.56
N LEU A 65 7.67 15.71 12.61
CA LEU A 65 8.95 16.36 12.91
C LEU A 65 9.95 16.22 11.77
N GLN A 66 10.03 15.04 11.13
CA GLN A 66 10.88 14.85 9.96
C GLN A 66 10.46 15.73 8.78
N GLU A 67 9.16 15.87 8.52
CA GLU A 67 8.65 16.75 7.46
C GLU A 67 9.01 18.22 7.74
N ILE A 68 8.84 18.69 8.98
CA ILE A 68 9.25 20.05 9.40
C ILE A 68 10.77 20.21 9.35
N ALA A 69 11.54 19.23 9.81
CA ALA A 69 13.00 19.30 9.77
C ALA A 69 13.58 19.43 8.36
N LEU A 70 12.97 18.75 7.36
CA LEU A 70 13.36 18.90 5.96
C LEU A 70 13.02 20.30 5.42
N PHE A 71 11.88 20.84 5.80
CA PHE A 71 11.49 22.22 5.49
C PHE A 71 12.41 23.24 6.16
N ALA A 72 12.64 23.08 7.45
CA ALA A 72 13.54 23.96 8.21
C ALA A 72 14.97 23.96 7.67
N ARG A 73 15.50 22.81 7.20
CA ARG A 73 16.81 22.75 6.53
C ARG A 73 16.85 23.53 5.23
N PHE A 74 15.78 23.53 4.47
CA PHE A 74 15.67 24.31 3.27
C PHE A 74 15.76 25.81 3.61
N LEU A 75 15.02 26.28 4.60
CA LEU A 75 15.04 27.68 5.03
C LEU A 75 16.38 28.05 5.68
N TYR A 76 16.94 27.18 6.51
CA TYR A 76 18.22 27.38 7.19
C TYR A 76 19.40 27.62 6.24
N ALA A 77 19.30 27.15 4.99
CA ALA A 77 20.33 27.40 3.99
C ALA A 77 20.38 28.88 3.58
N GLU A 78 19.25 29.60 3.65
CA GLU A 78 19.10 31.01 3.32
C GLU A 78 19.17 31.90 4.56
N ASP A 79 18.56 31.46 5.67
CA ASP A 79 18.48 32.19 6.92
C ASP A 79 18.78 31.27 8.12
N ARG A 80 19.86 31.56 8.83
CA ARG A 80 20.36 30.80 9.96
C ARG A 80 19.53 30.94 11.25
N GLU A 81 18.56 31.83 11.27
CA GLU A 81 17.65 31.98 12.40
C GLU A 81 16.61 30.85 12.49
N HIS A 82 16.38 30.11 11.42
CA HIS A 82 15.54 28.94 11.45
C HIS A 82 16.19 27.78 12.20
N GLU A 83 15.47 27.19 13.13
CA GLU A 83 15.94 26.04 13.90
C GLU A 83 15.48 24.73 13.26
N VAL A 84 16.40 23.78 13.11
CA VAL A 84 16.07 22.43 12.62
C VAL A 84 15.63 21.53 13.78
N PRO A 85 14.36 21.07 13.83
CA PRO A 85 13.91 20.18 14.91
C PRO A 85 14.66 18.85 14.89
N HIS A 86 14.97 18.34 16.08
CA HIS A 86 15.52 17.00 16.24
C HIS A 86 14.39 15.97 16.02
N HIS A 87 14.65 14.95 15.21
CA HIS A 87 13.74 13.86 14.94
C HIS A 87 14.50 12.53 15.09
N PRO A 88 14.61 11.99 16.31
CA PRO A 88 15.35 10.74 16.53
C PRO A 88 14.73 9.64 15.70
N ARG A 89 15.57 8.87 15.00
CA ARG A 89 15.11 7.66 14.31
C ARG A 89 14.71 6.64 15.37
N SER A 90 13.43 6.45 15.57
CA SER A 90 12.98 5.29 16.34
C SER A 90 13.23 4.04 15.50
N PRO A 91 13.91 3.02 16.02
CA PRO A 91 13.94 1.71 15.42
C PRO A 91 12.54 1.10 15.57
N ALA A 92 11.59 1.59 14.78
CA ALA A 92 10.27 1.00 14.75
C ALA A 92 10.39 -0.35 14.08
N THR A 93 10.45 -1.42 14.86
CA THR A 93 10.25 -2.78 14.38
C THR A 93 8.98 -2.80 13.55
N ARG A 94 9.12 -3.12 12.27
CA ARG A 94 7.97 -3.27 11.38
C ARG A 94 7.26 -4.55 11.80
N PRO A 95 6.01 -4.48 12.30
CA PRO A 95 5.34 -5.70 12.75
C PRO A 95 5.13 -6.64 11.55
N ALA A 96 5.26 -7.95 11.78
CA ALA A 96 5.04 -8.97 10.78
C ALA A 96 3.69 -8.78 10.07
N PRO A 97 3.58 -9.04 8.76
CA PRO A 97 2.32 -8.99 8.04
C PRO A 97 1.41 -10.11 8.50
N TYR A 98 0.11 -9.93 8.27
CA TYR A 98 -0.83 -11.03 8.38
C TYR A 98 -0.78 -11.83 7.06
N ILE A 99 -0.54 -13.13 7.13
CA ILE A 99 -0.60 -14.03 5.98
C ILE A 99 -1.91 -14.81 6.06
N TYR A 100 -2.78 -14.60 5.08
CA TYR A 100 -4.07 -15.27 5.00
C TYR A 100 -3.90 -16.72 4.56
N THR A 101 -4.56 -17.65 5.25
CA THR A 101 -4.60 -19.06 4.78
C THR A 101 -5.56 -19.22 3.59
N PRO A 102 -5.48 -20.32 2.82
CA PRO A 102 -6.44 -20.62 1.76
C PRO A 102 -7.89 -20.64 2.26
N GLU A 103 -8.12 -21.25 3.42
CA GLU A 103 -9.43 -21.38 4.06
C GLU A 103 -9.98 -20.02 4.50
N GLU A 104 -9.12 -19.14 5.00
CA GLU A 104 -9.50 -17.77 5.34
C GLU A 104 -9.91 -16.98 4.10
N LEU A 105 -9.15 -17.10 3.01
CA LEU A 105 -9.49 -16.47 1.74
C LEU A 105 -10.81 -16.99 1.18
N ALA A 106 -11.05 -18.30 1.25
CA ALA A 106 -12.31 -18.91 0.83
C ALA A 106 -13.49 -18.37 1.65
N ARG A 107 -13.38 -18.33 2.99
CA ARG A 107 -14.40 -17.74 3.87
C ARG A 107 -14.64 -16.25 3.58
N MET A 108 -13.57 -15.50 3.25
CA MET A 108 -13.70 -14.09 2.89
C MET A 108 -14.44 -13.90 1.57
N LEU A 109 -14.18 -14.73 0.55
CA LEU A 109 -14.87 -14.70 -0.73
C LEU A 109 -16.35 -15.07 -0.57
N ASP A 110 -16.67 -16.09 0.24
CA ASP A 110 -18.05 -16.46 0.58
C ASP A 110 -18.75 -15.30 1.31
N ALA A 111 -18.14 -14.74 2.36
CA ALA A 111 -18.69 -13.61 3.09
C ALA A 111 -18.92 -12.38 2.20
N ALA A 112 -18.05 -12.15 1.20
CA ALA A 112 -18.21 -11.10 0.21
C ALA A 112 -19.41 -11.37 -0.72
N GLY A 113 -19.57 -12.62 -1.18
CA GLY A 113 -20.69 -13.07 -2.01
C GLY A 113 -22.05 -12.95 -1.28
N ASN A 114 -22.02 -13.07 0.04
CA ASN A 114 -23.18 -12.97 0.92
C ASN A 114 -23.41 -11.56 1.52
N LEU A 115 -22.76 -10.52 0.97
CA LEU A 115 -23.05 -9.14 1.36
C LEU A 115 -24.49 -8.77 0.97
N ARG A 116 -25.21 -8.10 1.91
CA ARG A 116 -26.56 -7.60 1.62
C ARG A 116 -26.58 -6.73 0.39
N ARG A 117 -27.60 -6.92 -0.45
CA ARG A 117 -27.87 -6.03 -1.58
C ARG A 117 -28.18 -4.64 -1.03
N GLN A 118 -27.49 -3.64 -1.52
CA GLN A 118 -27.81 -2.23 -1.23
C GLN A 118 -28.48 -1.63 -2.47
N LYS A 119 -29.68 -1.06 -2.27
CA LYS A 119 -30.28 -0.23 -3.32
C LYS A 119 -29.46 1.07 -3.42
N PRO A 120 -29.21 1.61 -4.63
CA PRO A 120 -29.74 1.15 -5.92
C PRO A 120 -28.95 0.05 -6.61
N SER A 121 -27.73 -0.34 -6.13
CA SER A 121 -26.87 -1.25 -6.87
C SER A 121 -26.77 -2.65 -6.27
N PRO A 122 -27.16 -3.70 -7.00
CA PRO A 122 -26.92 -5.09 -6.60
C PRO A 122 -25.46 -5.53 -6.79
N LEU A 123 -24.60 -4.70 -7.36
CA LEU A 123 -23.21 -5.02 -7.69
C LEU A 123 -22.31 -5.27 -6.48
N ARG A 124 -22.68 -4.78 -5.28
CA ARG A 124 -21.80 -4.78 -4.10
C ARG A 124 -21.10 -6.11 -3.85
N ARG A 125 -21.84 -7.23 -3.86
CA ARG A 125 -21.27 -8.56 -3.65
C ARG A 125 -20.27 -8.95 -4.76
N HIS A 126 -20.60 -8.72 -6.00
CA HIS A 126 -19.75 -9.03 -7.15
C HIS A 126 -18.45 -8.21 -7.13
N ILE A 127 -18.55 -6.94 -6.77
CA ILE A 127 -17.40 -6.05 -6.63
C ILE A 127 -16.40 -6.59 -5.59
N TYR A 128 -16.87 -6.96 -4.39
CA TYR A 128 -15.95 -7.37 -3.33
C TYR A 128 -15.40 -8.78 -3.52
N VAL A 129 -16.16 -9.69 -4.11
CA VAL A 129 -15.63 -11.00 -4.54
C VAL A 129 -14.50 -10.80 -5.54
N MET A 130 -14.75 -10.01 -6.61
CA MET A 130 -13.73 -9.76 -7.63
C MET A 130 -12.53 -8.97 -7.09
N LEU A 131 -12.75 -7.94 -6.29
CA LEU A 131 -11.67 -7.12 -5.74
C LEU A 131 -10.75 -7.93 -4.82
N ILE A 132 -11.30 -8.73 -3.91
CA ILE A 132 -10.53 -9.59 -3.02
C ILE A 132 -9.78 -10.65 -3.83
N GLY A 133 -10.47 -11.33 -4.76
CA GLY A 133 -9.88 -12.33 -5.64
C GLY A 133 -8.72 -11.75 -6.45
N LEU A 134 -8.91 -10.59 -7.07
CA LEU A 134 -7.87 -9.91 -7.85
C LEU A 134 -6.65 -9.54 -6.99
N LEU A 135 -6.88 -8.95 -5.81
CA LEU A 135 -5.77 -8.58 -4.92
C LEU A 135 -5.00 -9.80 -4.40
N ALA A 136 -5.70 -10.89 -4.08
CA ALA A 136 -5.09 -12.12 -3.59
C ALA A 136 -4.30 -12.88 -4.67
N SER A 137 -4.75 -12.81 -5.92
CA SER A 137 -4.14 -13.54 -7.05
C SER A 137 -3.07 -12.77 -7.81
N THR A 138 -3.01 -11.44 -7.67
CA THR A 138 -2.06 -10.58 -8.40
C THR A 138 -1.14 -9.77 -7.51
N GLY A 139 -1.41 -9.72 -6.22
CA GLY A 139 -0.63 -8.89 -5.29
C GLY A 139 -0.67 -7.39 -5.61
N LEU A 140 -1.63 -6.88 -6.38
CA LEU A 140 -1.79 -5.45 -6.65
C LEU A 140 -1.93 -4.64 -5.36
N ARG A 141 -1.47 -3.39 -5.38
CA ARG A 141 -1.84 -2.43 -4.33
C ARG A 141 -3.31 -2.10 -4.46
N ILE A 142 -4.02 -1.94 -3.35
CA ILE A 142 -5.45 -1.57 -3.38
C ILE A 142 -5.70 -0.32 -4.24
N SER A 143 -4.83 0.70 -4.16
CA SER A 143 -4.96 1.90 -4.98
C SER A 143 -4.75 1.64 -6.48
N GLU A 144 -3.92 0.67 -6.85
CA GLU A 144 -3.72 0.25 -8.25
C GLU A 144 -5.00 -0.42 -8.75
N ALA A 145 -5.55 -1.36 -8.00
CA ALA A 145 -6.80 -2.04 -8.36
C ALA A 145 -7.98 -1.06 -8.48
N LEU A 146 -8.12 -0.11 -7.54
CA LEU A 146 -9.22 0.86 -7.58
C LEU A 146 -9.10 1.89 -8.72
N ASN A 147 -7.89 2.13 -9.21
CA ASN A 147 -7.63 3.03 -10.34
C ASN A 147 -7.64 2.33 -11.70
N LEU A 148 -7.83 1.00 -11.75
CA LEU A 148 -7.95 0.27 -13.00
C LEU A 148 -9.12 0.78 -13.83
N ARG A 149 -8.88 1.01 -15.11
CA ARG A 149 -9.88 1.35 -16.12
C ARG A 149 -10.11 0.19 -17.07
N LEU A 150 -11.18 0.22 -17.81
CA LEU A 150 -11.50 -0.82 -18.81
C LEU A 150 -10.39 -0.94 -19.86
N ASP A 151 -9.79 0.18 -20.27
CA ASP A 151 -8.68 0.23 -21.24
C ASP A 151 -7.35 -0.30 -20.66
N ASP A 152 -7.27 -0.53 -19.36
CA ASP A 152 -6.12 -1.16 -18.73
C ASP A 152 -6.16 -2.69 -18.79
N LEU A 153 -7.27 -3.26 -19.23
CA LEU A 153 -7.48 -4.69 -19.42
C LEU A 153 -7.03 -5.04 -20.84
N LEU A 154 -5.76 -5.43 -20.99
CA LEU A 154 -5.19 -5.77 -22.29
C LEU A 154 -5.61 -7.18 -22.72
N PRO A 155 -5.50 -7.51 -24.02
CA PRO A 155 -5.63 -8.88 -24.52
C PRO A 155 -4.76 -9.86 -23.74
N ASP A 156 -5.05 -11.15 -23.83
CA ASP A 156 -4.29 -12.24 -23.21
C ASP A 156 -4.23 -12.21 -21.67
N GLY A 157 -5.18 -11.50 -21.05
CA GLY A 157 -5.30 -11.49 -19.58
C GLY A 157 -4.21 -10.68 -18.89
N VAL A 158 -3.72 -9.62 -19.50
CA VAL A 158 -2.69 -8.75 -18.95
C VAL A 158 -3.30 -7.44 -18.45
N LEU A 159 -2.93 -7.01 -17.24
CA LEU A 159 -3.28 -5.70 -16.70
C LEU A 159 -2.17 -4.69 -16.95
N HIS A 160 -2.52 -3.51 -17.44
CA HIS A 160 -1.61 -2.38 -17.55
C HIS A 160 -1.74 -1.48 -16.32
N ILE A 161 -0.82 -1.59 -15.38
CA ILE A 161 -0.82 -0.77 -14.16
C ILE A 161 -0.08 0.53 -14.44
N ARG A 162 -0.84 1.61 -14.61
CA ARG A 162 -0.31 2.94 -15.00
C ARG A 162 0.12 3.75 -13.77
N GLN A 163 1.12 4.60 -13.95
CA GLN A 163 1.50 5.70 -13.06
C GLN A 163 1.55 5.35 -11.56
N THR A 164 2.22 4.27 -11.21
CA THR A 164 2.45 3.88 -9.83
C THR A 164 3.38 4.86 -9.10
N LYS A 165 3.84 4.52 -7.93
CA LYS A 165 4.85 5.29 -7.20
C LYS A 165 6.07 5.53 -8.12
N PHE A 166 6.51 6.79 -8.26
CA PHE A 166 7.56 7.26 -9.18
C PHE A 166 7.18 7.26 -10.68
N ASN A 167 5.89 7.38 -10.99
CA ASN A 167 5.38 7.46 -12.37
C ASN A 167 5.76 6.26 -13.27
N LYS A 168 6.04 5.10 -12.67
CA LYS A 168 6.35 3.87 -13.40
C LYS A 168 5.08 3.10 -13.74
N SER A 169 5.02 2.55 -14.95
CA SER A 169 3.98 1.61 -15.36
C SER A 169 4.56 0.20 -15.45
N ARG A 170 3.71 -0.81 -15.34
CA ARG A 170 4.09 -2.21 -15.51
C ARG A 170 2.94 -3.04 -16.02
N LEU A 171 3.26 -4.16 -16.64
CA LEU A 171 2.33 -5.19 -17.05
C LEU A 171 2.23 -6.25 -15.96
N VAL A 172 1.01 -6.73 -15.71
CA VAL A 172 0.71 -7.74 -14.70
C VAL A 172 -0.12 -8.84 -15.37
N PRO A 173 0.48 -9.95 -15.79
CA PRO A 173 -0.27 -11.09 -16.32
C PRO A 173 -1.11 -11.73 -15.20
N MET A 174 -2.33 -12.13 -15.56
CA MET A 174 -3.25 -12.83 -14.68
C MET A 174 -3.32 -14.32 -15.04
N HIS A 175 -3.61 -15.15 -14.04
CA HIS A 175 -3.94 -16.54 -14.28
C HIS A 175 -5.28 -16.65 -15.06
N PRO A 176 -5.47 -17.63 -15.97
CA PRO A 176 -6.70 -17.76 -16.78
C PRO A 176 -7.99 -17.74 -15.94
N SER A 177 -8.02 -18.42 -14.81
CA SER A 177 -9.19 -18.42 -13.92
C SER A 177 -9.57 -17.03 -13.36
N VAL A 178 -8.57 -16.15 -13.18
CA VAL A 178 -8.79 -14.77 -12.76
C VAL A 178 -9.37 -13.94 -13.91
N VAL A 179 -8.91 -14.19 -15.12
CA VAL A 179 -9.43 -13.56 -16.34
C VAL A 179 -10.90 -13.91 -16.53
N GLU A 180 -11.27 -15.19 -16.42
CA GLU A 180 -12.66 -15.66 -16.50
C GLU A 180 -13.55 -15.00 -15.44
N ALA A 181 -13.09 -14.98 -14.19
CA ALA A 181 -13.81 -14.33 -13.08
C ALA A 181 -13.99 -12.81 -13.33
N LEU A 182 -12.98 -12.15 -13.87
CA LEU A 182 -13.02 -10.73 -14.21
C LEU A 182 -14.01 -10.48 -15.35
N GLN A 183 -14.03 -11.31 -16.38
CA GLN A 183 -14.98 -11.21 -17.49
C GLN A 183 -16.43 -11.39 -17.01
N ALA A 184 -16.71 -12.38 -16.16
CA ALA A 184 -18.02 -12.59 -15.55
C ALA A 184 -18.45 -11.38 -14.68
N TYR A 185 -17.53 -10.81 -13.92
CA TYR A 185 -17.76 -9.58 -13.18
C TYR A 185 -18.10 -8.40 -14.09
N LEU A 186 -17.33 -8.20 -15.15
CA LEU A 186 -17.54 -7.11 -16.12
C LEU A 186 -18.88 -7.24 -16.86
N ALA A 187 -19.29 -8.44 -17.21
CA ALA A 187 -20.62 -8.69 -17.79
C ALA A 187 -21.75 -8.24 -16.84
N THR A 188 -21.57 -8.50 -15.55
CA THR A 188 -22.53 -8.03 -14.53
C THR A 188 -22.43 -6.51 -14.34
N ARG A 189 -21.21 -5.96 -14.30
CA ARG A 189 -20.96 -4.52 -14.14
C ARG A 189 -21.64 -3.69 -15.25
N ARG A 190 -21.55 -4.11 -16.50
CA ARG A 190 -22.14 -3.41 -17.68
C ARG A 190 -23.63 -3.11 -17.51
N ARG A 191 -24.37 -3.93 -16.74
CA ARG A 191 -25.81 -3.75 -16.50
C ARG A 191 -26.13 -2.60 -15.54
N PHE A 192 -25.14 -2.11 -14.79
CA PHE A 192 -25.33 -1.14 -13.72
C PHE A 192 -24.35 0.05 -13.79
N ALA A 193 -23.33 -0.04 -14.64
CA ALA A 193 -22.38 1.03 -14.86
C ALA A 193 -22.99 2.11 -15.75
N GLY A 194 -22.84 3.36 -15.33
CA GLY A 194 -23.03 4.52 -16.20
C GLY A 194 -21.87 4.69 -17.18
N MET A 195 -21.52 5.93 -17.49
CA MET A 195 -20.43 6.30 -18.42
C MET A 195 -19.02 6.14 -17.82
N ASP A 196 -18.90 5.76 -16.55
CA ASP A 196 -17.60 5.65 -15.88
C ASP A 196 -16.83 4.41 -16.33
N ASP A 197 -15.56 4.56 -16.64
CA ASP A 197 -14.66 3.53 -17.18
C ASP A 197 -13.82 2.78 -16.12
N HIS A 198 -13.93 3.13 -14.82
CA HIS A 198 -13.24 2.38 -13.78
C HIS A 198 -13.79 0.96 -13.65
N VAL A 199 -12.89 -0.01 -13.47
CA VAL A 199 -13.26 -1.42 -13.26
C VAL A 199 -14.13 -1.56 -12.01
N PHE A 200 -13.73 -0.94 -10.89
CA PHE A 200 -14.44 -1.02 -9.62
C PHE A 200 -15.21 0.26 -9.31
N LEU A 201 -16.53 0.14 -9.25
CA LEU A 201 -17.43 1.24 -8.96
C LEU A 201 -18.01 1.13 -7.54
N SER A 202 -18.42 2.26 -6.98
CA SER A 202 -19.25 2.30 -5.77
C SER A 202 -20.69 1.87 -6.10
N VAL A 203 -21.53 1.77 -5.07
CA VAL A 203 -22.98 1.51 -5.25
C VAL A 203 -23.71 2.60 -6.06
N ASP A 204 -23.13 3.80 -6.12
CA ASP A 204 -23.67 4.96 -6.85
C ASP A 204 -23.07 5.09 -8.26
N ALA A 205 -22.49 4.01 -8.81
CA ALA A 205 -21.83 3.96 -10.11
C ALA A 205 -20.70 5.01 -10.32
N LYS A 206 -20.05 5.44 -9.21
CA LYS A 206 -18.88 6.32 -9.22
C LYS A 206 -17.61 5.52 -8.91
N PRO A 207 -16.40 6.02 -9.23
CA PRO A 207 -15.16 5.38 -8.84
C PRO A 207 -15.14 5.04 -7.33
N MET A 208 -14.74 3.81 -7.01
CA MET A 208 -14.73 3.36 -5.62
C MET A 208 -13.62 4.05 -4.82
N SER A 209 -13.99 4.69 -3.70
CA SER A 209 -13.00 5.29 -2.80
C SER A 209 -12.26 4.23 -1.99
N LEU A 210 -10.99 4.51 -1.68
CA LEU A 210 -10.18 3.66 -0.79
C LEU A 210 -10.86 3.45 0.58
N ARG A 211 -11.49 4.49 1.12
CA ARG A 211 -12.22 4.43 2.39
C ARG A 211 -13.38 3.45 2.34
N THR A 212 -14.16 3.50 1.26
CA THR A 212 -15.29 2.58 1.04
C THR A 212 -14.81 1.14 0.91
N ALA A 213 -13.75 0.91 0.13
CA ALA A 213 -13.15 -0.41 -0.03
C ALA A 213 -12.66 -0.97 1.32
N GLN A 214 -11.92 -0.19 2.10
CA GLN A 214 -11.41 -0.60 3.42
C GLN A 214 -12.53 -0.86 4.42
N SER A 215 -13.55 0.00 4.50
CA SER A 215 -14.68 -0.17 5.42
C SER A 215 -15.42 -1.48 5.16
N ASN A 216 -15.73 -1.77 3.89
CA ASN A 216 -16.40 -3.02 3.53
C ASN A 216 -15.49 -4.24 3.69
N PHE A 217 -14.19 -4.12 3.44
CA PHE A 217 -13.23 -5.18 3.72
C PHE A 217 -13.27 -5.60 5.21
N TYR A 218 -13.33 -4.66 6.12
CA TYR A 218 -13.49 -4.96 7.54
C TYR A 218 -14.84 -5.59 7.91
N VAL A 219 -15.90 -5.25 7.20
CA VAL A 219 -17.20 -5.96 7.35
C VAL A 219 -17.07 -7.41 6.91
N ILE A 220 -16.36 -7.66 5.80
CA ILE A 220 -16.10 -9.01 5.26
C ILE A 220 -15.26 -9.82 6.25
N LEU A 221 -14.14 -9.30 6.76
CA LEU A 221 -13.30 -9.97 7.75
C LEU A 221 -14.10 -10.41 8.97
N ARG A 222 -14.96 -9.53 9.49
CA ARG A 222 -15.82 -9.86 10.64
C ARG A 222 -16.82 -10.97 10.32
N LYS A 223 -17.44 -10.96 9.13
CA LYS A 223 -18.37 -11.99 8.70
C LYS A 223 -17.71 -13.34 8.44
N ALA A 224 -16.47 -13.30 7.94
CA ALA A 224 -15.67 -14.48 7.66
C ALA A 224 -14.97 -15.05 8.90
N ASP A 225 -15.10 -14.39 10.04
CA ASP A 225 -14.38 -14.71 11.28
C ASP A 225 -12.87 -14.84 11.07
N VAL A 226 -12.27 -13.82 10.42
CA VAL A 226 -10.85 -13.79 10.12
C VAL A 226 -10.13 -12.74 10.98
N GLY A 227 -9.11 -13.19 11.72
CA GLY A 227 -8.22 -12.33 12.51
C GLY A 227 -8.85 -11.72 13.76
N GLN A 228 -9.97 -12.25 14.29
CA GLN A 228 -10.66 -11.71 15.46
C GLN A 228 -9.81 -11.82 16.75
N ASN A 229 -9.03 -12.89 16.89
CA ASN A 229 -8.23 -13.19 18.10
C ASN A 229 -6.77 -12.75 17.98
N ARG A 230 -6.45 -11.84 17.05
CA ARG A 230 -5.09 -11.34 16.85
C ARG A 230 -4.91 -9.95 17.48
N SER A 231 -3.75 -9.72 18.08
CA SER A 231 -3.34 -8.40 18.62
C SER A 231 -3.37 -7.30 17.56
N ARG A 232 -3.22 -7.68 16.31
CA ARG A 232 -3.29 -6.77 15.16
C ARG A 232 -4.32 -7.23 14.14
N ARG A 233 -5.23 -6.33 13.82
CA ARG A 233 -6.27 -6.55 12.81
C ARG A 233 -5.66 -6.72 11.42
N PRO A 234 -6.04 -7.76 10.65
CA PRO A 234 -5.63 -7.93 9.27
C PRO A 234 -6.07 -6.75 8.39
N ARG A 235 -5.27 -6.42 7.40
CA ARG A 235 -5.51 -5.29 6.50
C ARG A 235 -5.66 -5.77 5.07
N ILE A 236 -6.35 -5.00 4.24
CA ILE A 236 -6.47 -5.29 2.80
C ILE A 236 -5.10 -5.37 2.09
N HIS A 237 -4.10 -4.64 2.59
CA HIS A 237 -2.74 -4.70 2.05
C HIS A 237 -2.01 -6.01 2.38
N ASP A 238 -2.46 -6.71 3.40
CA ASP A 238 -1.87 -8.00 3.79
C ASP A 238 -2.22 -9.11 2.76
N LEU A 239 -3.23 -8.93 1.88
CA LEU A 239 -3.45 -9.79 0.70
C LEU A 239 -2.25 -9.79 -0.24
N ARG A 240 -1.64 -8.63 -0.48
CA ARG A 240 -0.42 -8.53 -1.27
C ARG A 240 0.78 -9.19 -0.57
N HIS A 241 0.85 -9.11 0.74
CA HIS A 241 1.87 -9.81 1.51
C HIS A 241 1.70 -11.32 1.38
N THR A 242 0.46 -11.81 1.53
CA THR A 242 0.12 -13.22 1.31
C THR A 242 0.51 -13.71 -0.08
N PHE A 243 0.17 -12.95 -1.13
CA PHE A 243 0.57 -13.28 -2.50
C PHE A 243 2.09 -13.40 -2.64
N ALA A 244 2.83 -12.39 -2.17
CA ALA A 244 4.29 -12.37 -2.30
C ALA A 244 4.96 -13.52 -1.54
N THR A 245 4.51 -13.81 -0.31
CA THR A 245 5.00 -14.90 0.51
C THR A 245 4.77 -16.25 -0.18
N ARG A 246 3.55 -16.51 -0.68
CA ARG A 246 3.23 -17.77 -1.37
C ARG A 246 4.03 -17.98 -2.65
N VAL A 247 4.25 -16.91 -3.43
CA VAL A 247 5.10 -17.02 -4.62
C VAL A 247 6.51 -17.43 -4.23
N LEU A 248 7.08 -16.83 -3.19
CA LEU A 248 8.44 -17.20 -2.72
C LEU A 248 8.50 -18.62 -2.16
N GLU A 249 7.50 -19.07 -1.41
CA GLU A 249 7.39 -20.46 -0.92
C GLU A 249 7.37 -21.46 -2.09
N GLN A 250 6.60 -21.17 -3.13
CA GLN A 250 6.52 -22.02 -4.32
C GLN A 250 7.83 -22.04 -5.12
N CYS A 251 8.54 -20.90 -5.20
CA CYS A 251 9.85 -20.83 -5.85
C CYS A 251 10.91 -21.66 -5.08
N ALA A 252 10.92 -21.56 -3.75
CA ALA A 252 11.82 -22.34 -2.91
C ALA A 252 11.61 -23.86 -3.07
N MET A 253 10.34 -24.31 -3.14
CA MET A 253 10.01 -25.73 -3.36
C MET A 253 10.51 -26.28 -4.70
N ARG A 254 10.60 -25.43 -5.74
CA ARG A 254 11.09 -25.87 -7.07
C ARG A 254 12.60 -25.96 -7.16
N ARG A 255 13.34 -25.47 -6.17
CA ARG A 255 14.82 -25.41 -6.13
C ARG A 255 15.47 -24.77 -7.37
N ASP A 256 14.70 -24.01 -8.15
CA ASP A 256 15.18 -23.23 -9.27
C ASP A 256 15.92 -21.97 -8.79
N ASP A 257 16.42 -21.16 -9.73
CA ASP A 257 17.17 -19.93 -9.46
C ASP A 257 16.36 -18.94 -8.60
N VAL A 258 16.42 -19.11 -7.27
CA VAL A 258 15.70 -18.29 -6.27
C VAL A 258 16.01 -16.81 -6.44
N ALA A 259 17.23 -16.46 -6.85
CA ALA A 259 17.64 -15.08 -7.06
C ALA A 259 16.88 -14.44 -8.24
N ARG A 260 16.76 -15.18 -9.34
CA ARG A 260 16.01 -14.76 -10.53
C ARG A 260 14.53 -14.56 -10.21
N ASP A 261 13.93 -15.53 -9.50
CA ASP A 261 12.51 -15.47 -9.14
C ASP A 261 12.21 -14.34 -8.16
N PHE A 262 13.14 -14.04 -7.27
CA PHE A 262 13.05 -12.90 -6.36
C PHE A 262 13.08 -11.56 -7.09
N VAL A 263 13.95 -11.39 -8.08
CA VAL A 263 14.01 -10.20 -8.94
C VAL A 263 12.76 -10.10 -9.80
N ALA A 264 12.28 -11.20 -10.35
CA ALA A 264 11.05 -11.27 -11.13
C ALA A 264 9.84 -10.85 -10.29
N LEU A 265 9.72 -11.36 -9.06
CA LEU A 265 8.67 -10.97 -8.12
C LEU A 265 8.74 -9.48 -7.75
N ALA A 266 9.95 -8.96 -7.49
CA ALA A 266 10.14 -7.54 -7.19
C ALA A 266 9.67 -6.65 -8.35
N THR A 267 9.98 -7.03 -9.58
CA THR A 267 9.56 -6.36 -10.81
C THR A 267 8.04 -6.45 -11.01
N TYR A 268 7.49 -7.64 -10.89
CA TYR A 268 6.05 -7.90 -10.99
C TYR A 268 5.26 -7.06 -9.98
N LEU A 269 5.71 -7.03 -8.74
CA LEU A 269 5.09 -6.22 -7.69
C LEU A 269 5.33 -4.71 -7.86
N GLY A 270 6.27 -4.28 -8.70
CA GLY A 270 6.64 -2.88 -8.89
C GLY A 270 7.29 -2.28 -7.63
N HIS A 271 8.26 -2.98 -7.07
CA HIS A 271 9.11 -2.45 -6.01
C HIS A 271 10.21 -1.59 -6.62
N ALA A 272 10.31 -0.33 -6.17
CA ALA A 272 11.40 0.57 -6.59
C ALA A 272 12.74 0.20 -5.94
N ASP A 273 12.69 -0.55 -4.84
CA ASP A 273 13.83 -1.00 -4.07
C ASP A 273 13.59 -2.46 -3.69
N ILE A 274 14.52 -3.32 -4.06
CA ILE A 274 14.49 -4.76 -3.82
C ILE A 274 14.40 -5.10 -2.32
N ARG A 275 14.92 -4.22 -1.45
CA ARG A 275 14.81 -4.36 0.01
C ARG A 275 13.37 -4.46 0.50
N HIS A 276 12.40 -3.95 -0.26
CA HIS A 276 10.99 -4.12 0.05
C HIS A 276 10.49 -5.55 -0.18
N THR A 277 11.20 -6.32 -0.99
CA THR A 277 10.90 -7.74 -1.24
C THR A 277 11.62 -8.62 -0.20
N TYR A 278 12.82 -8.28 0.25
CA TYR A 278 13.54 -9.00 1.32
C TYR A 278 12.73 -9.13 2.61
N TRP A 279 11.88 -8.16 2.89
CA TRP A 279 11.03 -8.21 4.07
C TRP A 279 10.03 -9.39 4.06
N TYR A 280 9.68 -9.94 2.88
CA TYR A 280 8.85 -11.14 2.79
C TYR A 280 9.61 -12.40 3.21
N LEU A 281 10.91 -12.46 2.99
CA LEU A 281 11.77 -13.55 3.47
C LEU A 281 11.77 -13.60 5.00
N GLU A 282 11.92 -12.45 5.67
CA GLU A 282 11.87 -12.36 7.13
C GLU A 282 10.50 -12.80 7.72
N ALA A 283 9.45 -12.77 6.92
CA ALA A 283 8.10 -13.13 7.34
C ALA A 283 7.76 -14.63 7.19
N THR A 284 8.67 -15.41 6.63
CA THR A 284 8.53 -16.85 6.37
C THR A 284 9.63 -17.64 7.08
N PRO A 285 9.40 -18.09 8.33
CA PRO A 285 10.37 -18.89 9.08
C PRO A 285 10.82 -20.16 8.32
N ASP A 286 9.90 -20.82 7.62
CA ASP A 286 10.18 -22.03 6.85
C ASP A 286 11.16 -21.76 5.70
N LEU A 287 10.97 -20.66 4.96
CA LEU A 287 11.90 -20.24 3.91
C LEU A 287 13.28 -19.87 4.45
N MET A 288 13.33 -19.27 5.65
CA MET A 288 14.60 -18.99 6.31
C MET A 288 15.30 -20.26 6.79
N ALA A 289 14.54 -21.26 7.26
CA ALA A 289 15.08 -22.57 7.62
C ALA A 289 15.65 -23.30 6.38
N ASP A 290 14.96 -23.25 5.24
CA ASP A 290 15.45 -23.84 3.98
C ASP A 290 16.73 -23.16 3.48
N ILE A 291 16.82 -21.81 3.58
CA ILE A 291 18.03 -21.06 3.23
C ILE A 291 19.17 -21.41 4.18
N ALA A 292 18.91 -21.53 5.48
CA ALA A 292 19.91 -21.92 6.48
C ALA A 292 20.42 -23.34 6.23
N GLY A 293 19.51 -24.30 5.99
CA GLY A 293 19.85 -25.68 5.64
C GLY A 293 20.67 -25.78 4.35
N ALA A 294 20.33 -25.04 3.31
CA ALA A 294 21.10 -24.98 2.08
C ALA A 294 22.52 -24.38 2.29
N ALA A 295 22.62 -23.35 3.15
CA ALA A 295 23.93 -22.78 3.50
C ALA A 295 24.79 -23.76 4.33
N GLU A 296 24.21 -24.52 5.25
CA GLU A 296 24.88 -25.55 6.03
C GLU A 296 25.36 -26.67 5.11
N ALA A 297 24.53 -27.15 4.18
CA ALA A 297 24.91 -28.17 3.20
C ALA A 297 26.09 -27.71 2.31
N LEU A 298 26.09 -26.44 1.88
CA LEU A 298 27.18 -25.83 1.12
C LEU A 298 28.48 -25.80 1.92
N ILE A 299 28.41 -25.45 3.21
CA ILE A 299 29.57 -25.42 4.11
C ILE A 299 30.08 -26.83 4.39
N ALA A 300 29.17 -27.82 4.52
CA ALA A 300 29.52 -29.23 4.73
C ALA A 300 30.07 -29.92 3.47
N GLY A 301 30.03 -29.28 2.30
CA GLY A 301 30.49 -29.89 1.03
C GLY A 301 29.55 -30.94 0.47
N GLU A 302 28.28 -30.97 0.90
CA GLU A 302 27.26 -31.95 0.49
C GLU A 302 26.52 -31.60 -0.78
N VAL A 303 26.92 -30.53 -1.47
CA VAL A 303 26.29 -30.11 -2.75
C VAL A 303 27.01 -30.80 -3.90
N VAL A 304 26.31 -31.74 -4.51
CA VAL A 304 26.65 -32.35 -5.81
C VAL A 304 26.09 -31.49 -6.94
#